data_de9fa7b71fdf64ffd1a85bd0dedf0e49
#
_entry.id   de9fa7b71fdf64ffd1a85bd0dedf0e49
#
_cell.length_a   1.000
_cell.length_b   1.000
_cell.length_c   1.000
_cell.angle_alpha   90.00
_cell.angle_beta   90.00
_cell.angle_gamma   90.00
#
_symmetry.space_group_name_H-M   'P 1'
#
loop_
_entity.id
_entity.type
_entity.pdbx_description
1 polymer ?
#
loop_
_entity_poly.entity_id
_entity_poly.type
_entity_poly.pdbx_seq_one_letter_code
_entity_poly.pdbx_strand_id
1 'polypeptide(L)'
;MKNKFLLTTSILGILLFIASFNTTYGQKKSHGAANKNFIAANWKLGVQMWTFRLFTQQESLEKTANAGITFIEAFPGQTLDKTGKEVFGINMTAADRKKLKGFLKQHHAKIVAMGVISPVNKEDWIKAFDLAKEFGLSYITTEPIKTHWDLIDSLAGVYNIKIAIHEHPKPNVYWHPDSVLAAIKGHANIGACADLGHWARSGLNPVDCLKMLEGHIYGVHLKDIVTFGNKNAADTIVGKGVIDFAPIFAELKRQKFKGMFSIEHESNWENNLPDVIETVQFYNEQLKKLQ
;
A
#
# COMPACT_ATOMS: atom_id res chain seq x y z
N MET A 1 -93.84 -17.56 20.11
CA MET A 1 -94.49 -16.26 20.05
C MET A 1 -93.47 -15.18 19.76
N LYS A 2 -93.76 -14.36 18.74
CA LYS A 2 -93.15 -13.10 18.33
C LYS A 2 -91.77 -13.12 17.72
N ASN A 3 -91.81 -13.11 16.40
CA ASN A 3 -90.80 -12.67 15.44
C ASN A 3 -90.31 -11.23 15.68
N LYS A 4 -89.04 -10.94 15.46
CA LYS A 4 -88.61 -9.62 14.99
C LYS A 4 -87.51 -9.81 13.91
N PHE A 5 -87.87 -9.38 12.70
CA PHE A 5 -87.04 -9.15 11.59
C PHE A 5 -86.06 -7.99 11.87
N LEU A 6 -84.83 -8.11 11.51
CA LEU A 6 -83.98 -6.94 11.31
C LEU A 6 -83.34 -7.05 9.91
N LEU A 7 -83.55 -6.01 9.10
CA LEU A 7 -82.96 -5.71 7.82
C LEU A 7 -81.46 -5.39 7.99
N THR A 8 -80.67 -5.98 7.21
CA THR A 8 -79.28 -5.54 7.02
C THR A 8 -79.14 -4.91 5.67
N THR A 9 -78.84 -3.63 5.61
CA THR A 9 -78.51 -2.86 4.42
C THR A 9 -77.02 -3.08 4.03
N SER A 10 -76.81 -3.55 2.82
CA SER A 10 -75.50 -3.70 2.23
C SER A 10 -75.00 -2.34 1.76
N ILE A 11 -73.83 -1.90 2.22
CA ILE A 11 -73.09 -0.75 1.69
C ILE A 11 -71.96 -1.30 0.84
N LEU A 12 -72.06 -1.00 -0.45
CA LEU A 12 -71.05 -1.33 -1.48
C LEU A 12 -69.90 -0.30 -1.40
N GLY A 13 -68.79 -0.68 -0.84
CA GLY A 13 -67.59 0.17 -0.79
C GLY A 13 -66.75 0.03 -2.06
N ILE A 14 -66.67 1.08 -2.85
CA ILE A 14 -65.80 1.21 -4.01
C ILE A 14 -64.37 1.44 -3.50
N LEU A 15 -63.47 0.47 -3.67
CA LEU A 15 -62.04 0.61 -3.45
C LEU A 15 -61.38 1.24 -4.67
N LEU A 16 -61.02 2.52 -4.55
CA LEU A 16 -60.16 3.20 -5.50
C LEU A 16 -58.68 2.72 -5.31
N PHE A 17 -58.15 1.98 -6.28
CA PHE A 17 -56.75 1.65 -6.36
C PHE A 17 -55.96 2.88 -6.81
N ILE A 18 -55.27 3.57 -5.91
CA ILE A 18 -54.30 4.59 -6.26
C ILE A 18 -52.95 3.84 -6.50
N ALA A 19 -52.59 3.66 -7.74
CA ALA A 19 -51.27 3.18 -8.13
C ALA A 19 -50.27 4.31 -7.88
N SER A 20 -49.51 4.21 -6.79
CA SER A 20 -48.37 5.07 -6.52
C SER A 20 -47.21 4.64 -7.40
N PHE A 21 -46.91 5.40 -8.45
CA PHE A 21 -45.64 5.28 -9.17
C PHE A 21 -44.54 5.80 -8.26
N ASN A 22 -43.84 4.91 -7.55
CA ASN A 22 -42.57 5.21 -6.94
C ASN A 22 -41.48 5.19 -8.01
N THR A 23 -41.13 6.36 -8.53
CA THR A 23 -39.96 6.56 -9.34
C THR A 23 -38.72 6.32 -8.48
N THR A 24 -37.99 5.25 -8.78
CA THR A 24 -36.68 4.91 -8.22
C THR A 24 -35.61 5.94 -8.65
N TYR A 25 -35.51 7.04 -7.90
CA TYR A 25 -34.39 7.96 -7.89
C TYR A 25 -33.65 7.85 -6.56
N GLY A 26 -32.87 6.78 -6.35
CA GLY A 26 -32.21 6.56 -5.07
C GLY A 26 -30.95 5.72 -5.06
N GLN A 27 -30.50 5.14 -6.18
CA GLN A 27 -29.38 4.18 -6.12
C GLN A 27 -27.99 4.72 -6.49
N LYS A 28 -27.84 5.96 -6.96
CA LYS A 28 -26.49 6.49 -7.31
C LYS A 28 -25.70 7.05 -6.13
N LYS A 29 -26.34 7.38 -4.99
CA LYS A 29 -25.62 7.96 -3.83
C LYS A 29 -24.95 6.92 -2.90
N SER A 30 -25.42 5.69 -2.87
CA SER A 30 -24.88 4.67 -1.95
C SER A 30 -23.53 4.08 -2.41
N HIS A 31 -23.30 3.94 -3.72
CA HIS A 31 -22.06 3.41 -4.24
C HIS A 31 -20.86 4.36 -4.05
N GLY A 32 -21.06 5.65 -4.18
CA GLY A 32 -20.02 6.66 -3.97
C GLY A 32 -19.58 6.74 -2.50
N ALA A 33 -20.51 6.74 -1.55
CA ALA A 33 -20.20 6.79 -0.12
C ALA A 33 -19.50 5.50 0.37
N ALA A 34 -19.95 4.33 -0.08
CA ALA A 34 -19.31 3.06 0.25
C ALA A 34 -17.88 2.95 -0.31
N ASN A 35 -17.63 3.48 -1.51
CA ASN A 35 -16.31 3.52 -2.11
C ASN A 35 -15.35 4.49 -1.40
N LYS A 36 -15.82 5.68 -0.99
CA LYS A 36 -15.04 6.62 -0.18
C LYS A 36 -14.60 5.98 1.12
N ASN A 37 -15.51 5.32 1.80
CA ASN A 37 -15.23 4.65 3.07
C ASN A 37 -14.22 3.49 2.89
N PHE A 38 -14.30 2.74 1.77
CA PHE A 38 -13.37 1.66 1.50
C PHE A 38 -11.92 2.17 1.31
N ILE A 39 -11.71 3.17 0.46
CA ILE A 39 -10.38 3.75 0.21
C ILE A 39 -9.81 4.34 1.50
N ALA A 40 -10.55 5.21 2.18
CA ALA A 40 -10.10 5.84 3.41
C ALA A 40 -9.76 4.82 4.53
N ALA A 41 -10.45 3.69 4.58
CA ALA A 41 -10.22 2.66 5.58
C ALA A 41 -9.05 1.72 5.25
N ASN A 42 -8.70 1.55 3.96
CA ASN A 42 -7.79 0.48 3.54
C ASN A 42 -6.53 0.98 2.82
N TRP A 43 -6.53 2.18 2.24
CA TRP A 43 -5.37 2.73 1.55
C TRP A 43 -4.60 3.67 2.47
N LYS A 44 -3.31 3.45 2.58
CA LYS A 44 -2.40 4.32 3.31
C LYS A 44 -1.43 4.95 2.32
N LEU A 45 -1.15 6.23 2.47
CA LEU A 45 -0.03 6.87 1.78
C LEU A 45 1.14 6.97 2.74
N GLY A 46 2.28 6.49 2.33
CA GLY A 46 3.54 6.51 3.07
C GLY A 46 4.71 6.94 2.20
N VAL A 47 5.89 6.98 2.81
CA VAL A 47 7.16 7.19 2.11
C VAL A 47 8.05 5.98 2.38
N GLN A 48 8.65 5.42 1.31
CA GLN A 48 9.82 4.56 1.43
C GLN A 48 11.01 5.45 1.82
N MET A 49 11.61 5.16 2.97
CA MET A 49 12.65 6.03 3.56
C MET A 49 13.95 6.09 2.73
N TRP A 50 14.12 5.20 1.75
CA TRP A 50 15.17 5.33 0.74
C TRP A 50 15.09 6.65 -0.04
N THR A 51 13.89 7.20 -0.22
CA THR A 51 13.67 8.55 -0.78
C THR A 51 14.51 9.60 -0.04
N PHE A 52 14.64 9.47 1.27
CA PHE A 52 15.40 10.38 2.14
C PHE A 52 16.73 9.78 2.62
N ARG A 53 17.36 8.90 1.84
CA ARG A 53 18.55 8.15 2.24
C ARG A 53 19.78 8.99 2.62
N LEU A 54 19.84 10.25 2.15
CA LEU A 54 20.92 11.18 2.54
C LEU A 54 20.71 11.83 3.90
N PHE A 55 19.55 11.62 4.51
CA PHE A 55 19.17 12.18 5.80
C PHE A 55 19.08 11.09 6.87
N THR A 56 19.22 11.48 8.11
CA THR A 56 18.98 10.56 9.24
C THR A 56 17.51 10.17 9.33
N GLN A 57 17.21 9.07 10.04
CA GLN A 57 15.83 8.65 10.32
C GLN A 57 15.01 9.75 10.97
N GLN A 58 15.62 10.50 11.91
CA GLN A 58 14.97 11.63 12.59
C GLN A 58 14.61 12.75 11.61
N GLU A 59 15.57 13.19 10.78
CA GLU A 59 15.34 14.23 9.76
C GLU A 59 14.33 13.78 8.69
N SER A 60 14.39 12.51 8.31
CA SER A 60 13.45 11.91 7.35
C SER A 60 12.02 11.85 7.88
N LEU A 61 11.85 11.59 9.18
CA LEU A 61 10.54 11.64 9.84
C LEU A 61 9.99 13.07 9.89
N GLU A 62 10.84 14.07 10.12
CA GLU A 62 10.45 15.48 10.04
C GLU A 62 9.99 15.86 8.62
N LYS A 63 10.77 15.47 7.58
CA LYS A 63 10.38 15.68 6.17
C LYS A 63 9.04 15.00 5.84
N THR A 64 8.85 13.76 6.30
CA THR A 64 7.61 13.01 6.11
C THR A 64 6.42 13.72 6.76
N ALA A 65 6.57 14.21 8.00
CA ALA A 65 5.54 14.99 8.68
C ALA A 65 5.23 16.31 7.95
N ASN A 66 6.26 17.02 7.44
CA ASN A 66 6.11 18.25 6.65
C ASN A 66 5.39 17.99 5.31
N ALA A 67 5.47 16.77 4.76
CA ALA A 67 4.68 16.36 3.60
C ALA A 67 3.25 15.93 3.97
N GLY A 68 2.85 15.99 5.24
CA GLY A 68 1.53 15.57 5.71
C GLY A 68 1.33 14.04 5.74
N ILE A 69 2.42 13.27 5.77
CA ILE A 69 2.41 11.80 5.79
C ILE A 69 2.74 11.31 7.21
N THR A 70 2.05 10.23 7.63
CA THR A 70 2.26 9.60 8.93
C THR A 70 2.70 8.14 8.83
N PHE A 71 2.67 7.54 7.65
CA PHE A 71 3.11 6.17 7.43
C PHE A 71 4.45 6.14 6.72
N ILE A 72 5.28 5.17 7.08
CA ILE A 72 6.59 4.97 6.44
C ILE A 72 6.86 3.50 6.16
N GLU A 73 7.69 3.27 5.17
CA GLU A 73 8.42 2.04 4.96
C GLU A 73 9.87 2.31 5.32
N ALA A 74 10.36 1.65 6.39
CA ALA A 74 11.68 1.93 6.93
C ALA A 74 12.77 1.26 6.08
N PHE A 75 13.87 1.97 5.84
CA PHE A 75 15.00 1.52 5.03
C PHE A 75 16.16 1.06 5.93
N PRO A 76 16.56 -0.22 5.89
CA PRO A 76 17.68 -0.74 6.67
C PRO A 76 19.02 -0.11 6.25
N GLY A 77 19.83 0.29 7.23
CA GLY A 77 21.10 1.00 7.02
C GLY A 77 21.00 2.52 7.19
N GLN A 78 19.81 3.07 7.29
CA GLN A 78 19.65 4.51 7.55
C GLN A 78 20.08 4.83 8.99
N THR A 79 20.95 5.84 9.17
CA THR A 79 21.37 6.30 10.50
C THR A 79 20.19 6.87 11.28
N LEU A 80 20.12 6.62 12.59
CA LEU A 80 18.99 7.07 13.41
C LEU A 80 19.01 8.59 13.59
N ASP A 81 20.18 9.15 13.90
CA ASP A 81 20.39 10.57 14.12
C ASP A 81 21.77 11.02 13.67
N LYS A 82 22.09 12.32 13.90
CA LYS A 82 23.37 12.93 13.49
C LYS A 82 24.61 12.41 14.20
N THR A 83 24.47 11.55 15.23
CA THR A 83 25.64 10.89 15.83
C THR A 83 26.25 9.86 14.86
N GLY A 84 25.44 9.34 13.89
CA GLY A 84 25.86 8.41 12.84
C GLY A 84 26.28 7.04 13.34
N LYS A 85 26.09 6.74 14.63
CA LYS A 85 26.55 5.50 15.27
C LYS A 85 25.57 4.36 15.12
N GLU A 86 24.28 4.67 15.29
CA GLU A 86 23.21 3.70 15.27
C GLU A 86 22.48 3.75 13.93
N VAL A 87 22.17 2.58 13.38
CA VAL A 87 21.43 2.44 12.13
C VAL A 87 20.17 1.61 12.32
N PHE A 88 19.12 1.92 11.55
CA PHE A 88 17.93 1.07 11.48
C PHE A 88 18.27 -0.29 10.88
N GLY A 89 17.83 -1.37 11.50
CA GLY A 89 17.99 -2.72 10.99
C GLY A 89 17.88 -3.81 12.03
N ILE A 90 18.08 -5.04 11.60
CA ILE A 90 17.86 -6.26 12.40
C ILE A 90 18.81 -6.39 13.60
N ASN A 91 19.92 -5.65 13.62
CA ASN A 91 20.91 -5.68 14.69
C ASN A 91 20.78 -4.51 15.68
N MET A 92 19.68 -3.73 15.63
CA MET A 92 19.42 -2.65 16.59
C MET A 92 19.40 -3.18 18.01
N THR A 93 20.06 -2.45 18.93
CA THR A 93 19.97 -2.71 20.37
C THR A 93 18.61 -2.29 20.93
N ALA A 94 18.29 -2.72 22.16
CA ALA A 94 17.07 -2.25 22.84
C ALA A 94 17.06 -0.71 23.03
N ALA A 95 18.24 -0.10 23.23
CA ALA A 95 18.39 1.35 23.36
C ALA A 95 18.05 2.06 22.03
N ASP A 96 18.54 1.54 20.89
CA ASP A 96 18.27 2.09 19.56
C ASP A 96 16.78 1.99 19.21
N ARG A 97 16.15 0.85 19.49
CA ARG A 97 14.71 0.65 19.31
C ARG A 97 13.88 1.62 20.16
N LYS A 98 14.30 1.84 21.42
CA LYS A 98 13.66 2.84 22.29
C LYS A 98 13.80 4.25 21.72
N LYS A 99 15.00 4.62 21.23
CA LYS A 99 15.29 5.90 20.59
C LYS A 99 14.37 6.10 19.38
N LEU A 100 14.32 5.12 18.48
CA LEU A 100 13.45 5.17 17.28
C LEU A 100 11.97 5.30 17.65
N LYS A 101 11.48 4.56 18.64
CA LYS A 101 10.11 4.71 19.15
C LYS A 101 9.82 6.12 19.66
N GLY A 102 10.82 6.78 20.25
CA GLY A 102 10.76 8.19 20.64
C GLY A 102 10.55 9.12 19.44
N PHE A 103 11.33 8.95 18.37
CA PHE A 103 11.21 9.73 17.15
C PHE A 103 9.86 9.51 16.45
N LEU A 104 9.43 8.24 16.32
CA LEU A 104 8.12 7.91 15.75
C LEU A 104 6.98 8.58 16.52
N LYS A 105 7.03 8.56 17.85
CA LYS A 105 6.03 9.23 18.69
C LYS A 105 6.04 10.75 18.51
N GLN A 106 7.22 11.37 18.46
CA GLN A 106 7.40 12.81 18.27
C GLN A 106 6.76 13.29 16.96
N HIS A 107 6.91 12.53 15.89
CA HIS A 107 6.41 12.88 14.55
C HIS A 107 5.07 12.23 14.22
N HIS A 108 4.40 11.59 15.19
CA HIS A 108 3.14 10.84 14.99
C HIS A 108 3.23 9.82 13.83
N ALA A 109 4.44 9.30 13.58
CA ALA A 109 4.70 8.38 12.49
C ALA A 109 4.53 6.92 12.90
N LYS A 110 4.18 6.07 11.92
CA LYS A 110 4.04 4.63 12.08
C LYS A 110 4.78 3.90 10.98
N ILE A 111 5.64 2.95 11.36
CA ILE A 111 6.25 2.03 10.40
C ILE A 111 5.20 0.98 10.01
N VAL A 112 4.90 0.87 8.72
CA VAL A 112 3.96 -0.12 8.16
C VAL A 112 4.70 -1.28 7.54
N ALA A 113 5.87 -1.01 6.97
CA ALA A 113 6.75 -1.99 6.34
C ALA A 113 8.22 -1.63 6.55
N MET A 114 9.10 -2.54 6.25
CA MET A 114 10.53 -2.29 6.14
C MET A 114 11.13 -3.06 4.96
N GLY A 115 12.08 -2.46 4.29
CA GLY A 115 12.79 -3.07 3.16
C GLY A 115 13.56 -2.04 2.33
N VAL A 116 14.25 -2.49 1.27
CA VAL A 116 14.31 -3.88 0.81
C VAL A 116 15.39 -4.60 1.61
N ILE A 117 15.10 -5.76 2.16
CA ILE A 117 16.06 -6.61 2.87
C ILE A 117 16.15 -7.97 2.19
N SER A 118 17.32 -8.61 2.29
CA SER A 118 17.53 -9.95 1.75
C SER A 118 18.43 -10.78 2.68
N PRO A 119 17.95 -11.15 3.89
CA PRO A 119 18.71 -11.99 4.79
C PRO A 119 19.10 -13.30 4.14
N VAL A 120 20.35 -13.75 4.37
CA VAL A 120 20.93 -14.93 3.71
C VAL A 120 20.88 -16.19 4.59
N ASN A 121 20.42 -16.08 5.84
CA ASN A 121 20.32 -17.19 6.76
C ASN A 121 19.05 -17.08 7.63
N LYS A 122 18.69 -18.19 8.27
CA LYS A 122 17.48 -18.30 9.10
C LYS A 122 17.51 -17.37 10.31
N GLU A 123 18.63 -17.21 10.95
CA GLU A 123 18.80 -16.41 12.17
C GLU A 123 18.50 -14.94 11.89
N ASP A 124 18.97 -14.41 10.78
CA ASP A 124 18.70 -13.02 10.40
C ASP A 124 17.26 -12.82 9.92
N TRP A 125 16.64 -13.84 9.32
CA TRP A 125 15.20 -13.81 9.06
C TRP A 125 14.39 -13.74 10.34
N ILE A 126 14.74 -14.54 11.38
CA ILE A 126 14.07 -14.48 12.68
C ILE A 126 14.21 -13.08 13.28
N LYS A 127 15.41 -12.48 13.29
CA LYS A 127 15.62 -11.10 13.76
C LYS A 127 14.80 -10.08 12.98
N ALA A 128 14.64 -10.27 11.67
CA ALA A 128 13.81 -9.40 10.82
C ALA A 128 12.33 -9.48 11.23
N PHE A 129 11.81 -10.68 11.46
CA PHE A 129 10.45 -10.86 11.92
C PHE A 129 10.23 -10.37 13.35
N ASP A 130 11.21 -10.56 14.25
CA ASP A 130 11.16 -10.02 15.62
C ASP A 130 11.08 -8.49 15.61
N LEU A 131 11.92 -7.84 14.80
CA LEU A 131 11.89 -6.38 14.62
C LEU A 131 10.55 -5.93 14.03
N ALA A 132 10.07 -6.61 12.99
CA ALA A 132 8.79 -6.31 12.36
C ALA A 132 7.62 -6.44 13.36
N LYS A 133 7.61 -7.48 14.18
CA LYS A 133 6.61 -7.69 15.24
C LYS A 133 6.67 -6.60 16.30
N GLU A 134 7.86 -6.22 16.76
CA GLU A 134 8.06 -5.20 17.79
C GLU A 134 7.53 -3.83 17.37
N PHE A 135 7.70 -3.46 16.09
CA PHE A 135 7.20 -2.20 15.54
C PHE A 135 5.80 -2.31 14.92
N GLY A 136 5.18 -3.50 14.92
CA GLY A 136 3.82 -3.73 14.42
C GLY A 136 3.68 -3.56 12.90
N LEU A 137 4.68 -4.02 12.14
CA LEU A 137 4.68 -3.96 10.69
C LEU A 137 3.61 -4.89 10.11
N SER A 138 3.08 -4.51 8.95
CA SER A 138 2.13 -5.33 8.19
C SER A 138 2.84 -6.32 7.28
N TYR A 139 3.98 -5.92 6.71
CA TYR A 139 4.78 -6.76 5.82
C TYR A 139 6.27 -6.36 5.83
N ILE A 140 7.09 -7.26 5.31
CA ILE A 140 8.52 -7.05 5.04
C ILE A 140 8.70 -7.05 3.53
N THR A 141 9.30 -5.97 2.99
CA THR A 141 9.67 -5.85 1.58
C THR A 141 11.03 -6.49 1.35
N THR A 142 11.13 -7.41 0.40
CA THR A 142 12.33 -8.25 0.22
C THR A 142 12.51 -8.74 -1.22
N GLU A 143 13.75 -9.11 -1.56
CA GLU A 143 14.11 -9.90 -2.73
C GLU A 143 14.83 -11.18 -2.25
N PRO A 144 14.09 -12.17 -1.77
CA PRO A 144 14.68 -13.33 -1.13
C PRO A 144 15.31 -14.27 -2.14
N ILE A 145 16.38 -15.00 -1.74
CA ILE A 145 16.85 -16.14 -2.53
C ILE A 145 15.75 -17.22 -2.56
N LYS A 146 15.60 -17.88 -3.71
CA LYS A 146 14.49 -18.84 -3.95
C LYS A 146 14.44 -19.99 -2.94
N THR A 147 15.61 -20.42 -2.46
CA THR A 147 15.71 -21.49 -1.45
C THR A 147 15.17 -21.11 -0.07
N HIS A 148 14.82 -19.83 0.14
CA HIS A 148 14.25 -19.35 1.40
C HIS A 148 12.72 -19.22 1.36
N TRP A 149 12.03 -19.46 0.24
CA TRP A 149 10.58 -19.25 0.16
C TRP A 149 9.80 -20.02 1.22
N ASP A 150 10.07 -21.33 1.41
CA ASP A 150 9.41 -22.14 2.45
C ASP A 150 9.69 -21.59 3.86
N LEU A 151 10.94 -21.20 4.13
CA LEU A 151 11.33 -20.65 5.42
C LEU A 151 10.59 -19.35 5.74
N ILE A 152 10.59 -18.40 4.80
CA ILE A 152 9.98 -17.08 5.03
C ILE A 152 8.46 -17.16 5.06
N ASP A 153 7.84 -18.03 4.28
CA ASP A 153 6.40 -18.26 4.35
C ASP A 153 5.98 -18.84 5.71
N SER A 154 6.74 -19.83 6.21
CA SER A 154 6.52 -20.41 7.54
C SER A 154 6.66 -19.36 8.64
N LEU A 155 7.74 -18.57 8.64
CA LEU A 155 7.93 -17.48 9.60
C LEU A 155 6.83 -16.44 9.49
N ALA A 156 6.45 -16.02 8.27
CA ALA A 156 5.39 -15.07 8.04
C ALA A 156 4.05 -15.52 8.64
N GLY A 157 3.73 -16.81 8.54
CA GLY A 157 2.57 -17.42 9.19
C GLY A 157 2.65 -17.36 10.71
N VAL A 158 3.80 -17.73 11.31
CA VAL A 158 4.01 -17.71 12.77
C VAL A 158 3.92 -16.28 13.34
N TYR A 159 4.50 -15.30 12.66
CA TYR A 159 4.52 -13.91 13.11
C TYR A 159 3.26 -13.12 12.72
N ASN A 160 2.43 -13.66 11.82
CA ASN A 160 1.31 -12.97 11.18
C ASN A 160 1.73 -11.66 10.50
N ILE A 161 2.86 -11.71 9.77
CA ILE A 161 3.43 -10.60 9.00
C ILE A 161 3.66 -11.10 7.58
N LYS A 162 3.22 -10.34 6.58
CA LYS A 162 3.36 -10.76 5.18
C LYS A 162 4.77 -10.51 4.63
N ILE A 163 5.12 -11.26 3.61
CA ILE A 163 6.32 -11.05 2.78
C ILE A 163 5.87 -10.44 1.46
N ALA A 164 6.39 -9.26 1.14
CA ALA A 164 6.13 -8.56 -0.11
C ALA A 164 7.40 -8.56 -0.96
N ILE A 165 7.42 -9.37 -2.02
CA ILE A 165 8.56 -9.41 -2.95
C ILE A 165 8.55 -8.11 -3.76
N HIS A 166 9.71 -7.43 -3.75
CA HIS A 166 9.95 -6.22 -4.51
C HIS A 166 10.51 -6.55 -5.91
N GLU A 167 10.18 -5.74 -6.88
CA GLU A 167 10.64 -5.91 -8.24
C GLU A 167 11.60 -4.79 -8.65
N HIS A 168 12.90 -5.08 -8.77
CA HIS A 168 13.84 -4.21 -9.47
C HIS A 168 13.83 -4.49 -10.98
N PRO A 169 14.28 -3.55 -11.84
CA PRO A 169 14.25 -3.75 -13.28
C PRO A 169 15.23 -4.85 -13.74
N LYS A 170 15.03 -5.33 -14.98
CA LYS A 170 15.96 -6.30 -15.61
C LYS A 170 17.43 -5.88 -15.41
N PRO A 171 18.32 -6.84 -15.09
CA PRO A 171 18.17 -8.31 -15.08
C PRO A 171 17.86 -8.89 -13.69
N ASN A 172 17.20 -8.16 -12.79
CA ASN A 172 16.87 -8.68 -11.45
C ASN A 172 16.02 -9.95 -11.54
N VAL A 173 16.14 -10.85 -10.55
CA VAL A 173 15.40 -12.13 -10.50
C VAL A 173 13.89 -11.91 -10.49
N TYR A 174 13.42 -10.87 -9.82
CA TYR A 174 12.00 -10.57 -9.63
C TYR A 174 11.47 -9.45 -10.54
N TRP A 175 12.16 -9.14 -11.65
CA TRP A 175 11.77 -8.06 -12.55
C TRP A 175 10.39 -8.23 -13.22
N HIS A 176 9.89 -9.48 -13.30
CA HIS A 176 8.63 -9.82 -13.96
C HIS A 176 7.66 -10.47 -12.97
N PRO A 177 6.35 -10.16 -13.02
CA PRO A 177 5.34 -10.77 -12.15
C PRO A 177 5.36 -12.30 -12.10
N ASP A 178 5.71 -12.99 -13.20
CA ASP A 178 5.83 -14.46 -13.21
C ASP A 178 6.82 -14.99 -12.17
N SER A 179 7.89 -14.26 -11.90
CA SER A 179 8.88 -14.64 -10.88
C SER A 179 8.29 -14.55 -9.47
N VAL A 180 7.44 -13.56 -9.24
CA VAL A 180 6.72 -13.38 -7.97
C VAL A 180 5.62 -14.43 -7.84
N LEU A 181 4.86 -14.71 -8.92
CA LEU A 181 3.85 -15.77 -8.96
C LEU A 181 4.45 -17.14 -8.68
N ALA A 182 5.68 -17.41 -9.17
CA ALA A 182 6.40 -18.64 -8.85
C ALA A 182 6.69 -18.76 -7.34
N ALA A 183 7.02 -17.64 -6.67
CA ALA A 183 7.23 -17.61 -5.22
C ALA A 183 5.93 -17.73 -4.43
N ILE A 184 4.83 -17.19 -4.94
CA ILE A 184 3.50 -17.26 -4.31
C ILE A 184 2.93 -18.70 -4.34
N LYS A 185 3.29 -19.45 -5.38
CA LYS A 185 2.76 -20.81 -5.56
C LYS A 185 3.15 -21.74 -4.40
N GLY A 186 2.16 -22.10 -3.58
CA GLY A 186 2.34 -22.91 -2.38
C GLY A 186 2.70 -22.13 -1.11
N HIS A 187 2.79 -20.79 -1.17
CA HIS A 187 3.17 -19.92 -0.06
C HIS A 187 2.11 -18.84 0.20
N ALA A 188 1.27 -19.07 1.20
CA ALA A 188 0.09 -18.23 1.47
C ALA A 188 0.42 -16.85 2.05
N ASN A 189 1.64 -16.64 2.51
CA ASN A 189 2.06 -15.40 3.16
C ASN A 189 3.02 -14.56 2.29
N ILE A 190 3.34 -15.04 1.09
CA ILE A 190 4.17 -14.34 0.11
C ILE A 190 3.26 -13.63 -0.91
N GLY A 191 3.59 -12.39 -1.23
CA GLY A 191 2.94 -11.57 -2.25
C GLY A 191 3.92 -10.55 -2.81
N ALA A 192 3.42 -9.48 -3.38
CA ALA A 192 4.18 -8.44 -4.07
C ALA A 192 4.19 -7.11 -3.32
N CYS A 193 5.31 -6.43 -3.36
CA CYS A 193 5.44 -4.99 -3.25
C CYS A 193 5.60 -4.43 -4.66
N ALA A 194 4.52 -4.04 -5.31
CA ALA A 194 4.46 -3.65 -6.71
C ALA A 194 5.20 -2.33 -6.96
N ASP A 195 6.40 -2.37 -7.55
CA ASP A 195 7.11 -1.16 -7.96
C ASP A 195 6.74 -0.77 -9.40
N LEU A 196 5.89 0.25 -9.50
CA LEU A 196 5.33 0.70 -10.78
C LEU A 196 6.40 1.25 -11.74
N GLY A 197 7.41 1.96 -11.19
CA GLY A 197 8.49 2.53 -11.96
C GLY A 197 9.47 1.46 -12.47
N HIS A 198 9.75 0.46 -11.67
CA HIS A 198 10.64 -0.63 -12.07
C HIS A 198 10.01 -1.55 -13.13
N TRP A 199 8.70 -1.77 -13.08
CA TRP A 199 7.99 -2.42 -14.19
C TRP A 199 8.07 -1.59 -15.47
N ALA A 200 7.79 -0.27 -15.38
CA ALA A 200 7.90 0.63 -16.53
C ALA A 200 9.33 0.71 -17.09
N ARG A 201 10.37 0.72 -16.24
CA ARG A 201 11.79 0.60 -16.65
C ARG A 201 12.06 -0.70 -17.42
N SER A 202 11.39 -1.79 -17.03
CA SER A 202 11.50 -3.09 -17.70
C SER A 202 10.69 -3.20 -18.99
N GLY A 203 9.93 -2.16 -19.35
CA GLY A 203 9.02 -2.16 -20.51
C GLY A 203 7.71 -2.91 -20.28
N LEU A 204 7.32 -3.09 -19.01
CA LEU A 204 6.06 -3.72 -18.63
C LEU A 204 5.00 -2.66 -18.33
N ASN A 205 3.75 -2.91 -18.75
CA ASN A 205 2.63 -2.06 -18.37
C ASN A 205 2.24 -2.36 -16.91
N PRO A 206 2.30 -1.37 -16.00
CA PRO A 206 2.00 -1.60 -14.59
C PRO A 206 0.57 -2.13 -14.33
N VAL A 207 -0.43 -1.73 -15.12
CA VAL A 207 -1.81 -2.23 -14.96
C VAL A 207 -1.90 -3.72 -15.27
N ASP A 208 -1.18 -4.19 -16.29
CA ASP A 208 -1.19 -5.62 -16.64
C ASP A 208 -0.44 -6.44 -15.58
N CYS A 209 0.66 -5.92 -15.05
CA CYS A 209 1.37 -6.53 -13.93
C CYS A 209 0.48 -6.64 -12.68
N LEU A 210 -0.27 -5.58 -12.34
CA LEU A 210 -1.22 -5.61 -11.23
C LEU A 210 -2.31 -6.66 -11.42
N LYS A 211 -2.84 -6.81 -12.64
CA LYS A 211 -3.84 -7.87 -12.95
C LYS A 211 -3.26 -9.26 -12.76
N MET A 212 -2.02 -9.50 -13.20
CA MET A 212 -1.34 -10.79 -13.00
C MET A 212 -1.20 -11.15 -11.52
N LEU A 213 -0.98 -10.14 -10.66
CA LEU A 213 -0.77 -10.30 -9.22
C LEU A 213 -2.05 -10.09 -8.39
N GLU A 214 -3.24 -10.13 -9.01
CA GLU A 214 -4.50 -9.90 -8.31
C GLU A 214 -4.64 -10.77 -7.06
N GLY A 215 -4.97 -10.14 -5.93
CA GLY A 215 -5.13 -10.80 -4.62
C GLY A 215 -3.82 -11.02 -3.85
N HIS A 216 -2.67 -10.71 -4.44
CA HIS A 216 -1.35 -10.94 -3.84
C HIS A 216 -0.53 -9.66 -3.63
N ILE A 217 -1.11 -8.48 -3.82
CA ILE A 217 -0.42 -7.20 -3.66
C ILE A 217 -0.55 -6.73 -2.21
N TYR A 218 0.56 -6.57 -1.49
CA TYR A 218 0.58 -6.11 -0.10
C TYR A 218 1.06 -4.67 0.05
N GLY A 219 1.89 -4.19 -0.87
CA GLY A 219 2.36 -2.81 -0.96
C GLY A 219 2.53 -2.37 -2.41
N VAL A 220 2.62 -1.06 -2.63
CA VAL A 220 2.86 -0.46 -3.93
C VAL A 220 3.90 0.63 -3.76
N HIS A 221 5.00 0.59 -4.52
CA HIS A 221 5.89 1.73 -4.62
C HIS A 221 5.38 2.69 -5.71
N LEU A 222 4.98 3.88 -5.27
CA LEU A 222 4.65 4.99 -6.16
C LEU A 222 5.94 5.60 -6.67
N LYS A 223 6.34 5.20 -7.85
CA LYS A 223 7.52 5.64 -8.57
C LYS A 223 7.12 5.98 -10.01
N ASP A 224 7.55 7.12 -10.51
CA ASP A 224 7.37 7.52 -11.91
C ASP A 224 8.72 7.82 -12.56
N ILE A 225 8.82 7.62 -13.85
CA ILE A 225 10.07 7.70 -14.61
C ILE A 225 9.90 8.53 -15.88
N VAL A 226 11.02 9.05 -16.38
CA VAL A 226 11.00 9.94 -17.57
C VAL A 226 10.91 9.20 -18.90
N THR A 227 11.26 7.90 -18.97
CA THR A 227 11.30 7.13 -20.23
C THR A 227 10.91 5.68 -20.01
N PHE A 228 9.84 5.24 -20.68
CA PHE A 228 9.36 3.86 -20.63
C PHE A 228 10.31 2.89 -21.34
N GLY A 229 10.49 1.69 -20.77
CA GLY A 229 11.33 0.63 -21.35
C GLY A 229 12.82 0.88 -21.26
N ASN A 230 13.26 1.90 -20.53
CA ASN A 230 14.65 2.19 -20.29
C ASN A 230 15.04 1.89 -18.83
N LYS A 231 15.85 0.85 -18.62
CA LYS A 231 16.25 0.42 -17.26
C LYS A 231 16.99 1.50 -16.45
N ASN A 232 17.61 2.46 -17.14
CA ASN A 232 18.35 3.57 -16.54
C ASN A 232 17.57 4.88 -16.55
N ALA A 233 16.24 4.85 -16.84
CA ALA A 233 15.44 6.03 -16.80
C ALA A 233 15.48 6.68 -15.41
N ALA A 234 15.67 8.00 -15.37
CA ALA A 234 15.64 8.75 -14.13
C ALA A 234 14.22 8.77 -13.57
N ASP A 235 14.11 8.85 -12.24
CA ASP A 235 12.84 9.13 -11.56
C ASP A 235 12.42 10.57 -11.81
N THR A 236 11.12 10.77 -11.76
CA THR A 236 10.48 12.08 -11.74
C THR A 236 9.35 12.11 -10.71
N ILE A 237 8.77 13.27 -10.49
CA ILE A 237 7.62 13.44 -9.60
C ILE A 237 6.45 12.58 -10.14
N VAL A 238 5.82 11.81 -9.27
CA VAL A 238 4.70 10.94 -9.63
C VAL A 238 3.58 11.75 -10.31
N GLY A 239 3.17 11.30 -11.50
CA GLY A 239 2.21 11.99 -12.35
C GLY A 239 2.82 13.00 -13.32
N LYS A 240 4.14 13.18 -13.35
CA LYS A 240 4.86 14.01 -14.33
C LYS A 240 5.71 13.21 -15.31
N GLY A 241 5.79 11.91 -15.10
CA GLY A 241 6.52 10.99 -15.98
C GLY A 241 5.64 10.34 -17.03
N VAL A 242 6.04 9.13 -17.40
CA VAL A 242 5.40 8.38 -18.49
C VAL A 242 4.34 7.40 -18.03
N ILE A 243 4.13 7.23 -16.72
CA ILE A 243 3.17 6.28 -16.18
C ILE A 243 1.78 6.93 -16.06
N ASP A 244 0.76 6.32 -16.66
CA ASP A 244 -0.63 6.70 -16.43
C ASP A 244 -1.15 6.05 -15.14
N PHE A 245 -1.29 6.84 -14.09
CA PHE A 245 -1.73 6.39 -12.78
C PHE A 245 -3.24 6.21 -12.65
N ALA A 246 -4.05 6.85 -13.48
CA ALA A 246 -5.50 6.75 -13.37
C ALA A 246 -6.02 5.32 -13.51
N PRO A 247 -5.63 4.53 -14.54
CA PRO A 247 -6.02 3.13 -14.65
C PRO A 247 -5.39 2.24 -13.55
N ILE A 248 -4.21 2.59 -13.01
CA ILE A 248 -3.57 1.87 -11.90
C ILE A 248 -4.43 1.96 -10.64
N PHE A 249 -4.83 3.18 -10.24
CA PHE A 249 -5.70 3.37 -9.09
C PHE A 249 -7.09 2.74 -9.30
N ALA A 250 -7.64 2.81 -10.52
CA ALA A 250 -8.89 2.14 -10.86
C ALA A 250 -8.80 0.62 -10.71
N GLU A 251 -7.70 0.03 -11.17
CA GLU A 251 -7.46 -1.41 -11.07
C GLU A 251 -7.27 -1.86 -9.62
N LEU A 252 -6.46 -1.17 -8.82
CA LEU A 252 -6.28 -1.46 -7.40
C LEU A 252 -7.59 -1.32 -6.61
N LYS A 253 -8.45 -0.36 -6.98
CA LYS A 253 -9.80 -0.24 -6.42
C LYS A 253 -10.68 -1.43 -6.82
N ARG A 254 -10.64 -1.86 -8.10
CA ARG A 254 -11.37 -3.05 -8.60
C ARG A 254 -10.97 -4.30 -7.81
N GLN A 255 -9.68 -4.49 -7.57
CA GLN A 255 -9.11 -5.61 -6.80
C GLN A 255 -9.39 -5.51 -5.29
N LYS A 256 -9.99 -4.41 -4.80
CA LYS A 256 -10.17 -4.13 -3.38
C LYS A 256 -8.85 -4.18 -2.60
N PHE A 257 -7.79 -3.63 -3.18
CA PHE A 257 -6.48 -3.54 -2.56
C PHE A 257 -6.56 -2.95 -1.15
N LYS A 258 -5.81 -3.55 -0.21
CA LYS A 258 -5.68 -3.10 1.18
C LYS A 258 -4.20 -3.06 1.52
N GLY A 259 -3.61 -1.88 1.54
CA GLY A 259 -2.19 -1.76 1.78
C GLY A 259 -1.70 -0.32 1.79
N MET A 260 -0.41 -0.18 1.63
CA MET A 260 0.27 1.10 1.60
C MET A 260 0.82 1.38 0.20
N PHE A 261 0.63 2.62 -0.22
CA PHE A 261 1.38 3.24 -1.30
C PHE A 261 2.57 3.94 -0.67
N SER A 262 3.79 3.47 -0.93
CA SER A 262 5.03 4.08 -0.47
C SER A 262 5.58 4.95 -1.60
N ILE A 263 5.66 6.26 -1.40
CA ILE A 263 6.35 7.15 -2.33
C ILE A 263 7.83 6.76 -2.31
N GLU A 264 8.36 6.35 -3.46
CA GLU A 264 9.78 6.11 -3.63
C GLU A 264 10.28 6.97 -4.78
N HIS A 265 11.06 8.00 -4.45
CA HIS A 265 11.57 9.01 -5.38
C HIS A 265 13.08 9.05 -5.33
N GLU A 266 13.72 8.57 -6.38
CA GLU A 266 15.16 8.41 -6.49
C GLU A 266 15.81 9.53 -7.33
N SER A 267 15.44 10.77 -7.04
CA SER A 267 15.95 11.95 -7.70
C SER A 267 16.04 13.11 -6.72
N ASN A 268 16.75 14.18 -7.09
CA ASN A 268 16.86 15.42 -6.30
C ASN A 268 17.21 15.15 -4.81
N TRP A 269 18.10 14.22 -4.56
CA TRP A 269 18.38 13.61 -3.25
C TRP A 269 18.60 14.59 -2.11
N GLU A 270 19.23 15.73 -2.38
CA GLU A 270 19.53 16.75 -1.35
C GLU A 270 18.31 17.61 -1.02
N ASN A 271 17.36 17.75 -1.95
CA ASN A 271 16.18 18.63 -1.79
C ASN A 271 14.91 18.05 -2.40
N ASN A 272 14.59 16.80 -2.10
CA ASN A 272 13.44 16.10 -2.68
C ASN A 272 12.12 16.24 -1.90
N LEU A 273 12.08 16.95 -0.79
CA LEU A 273 10.85 17.19 -0.04
C LEU A 273 9.76 17.89 -0.89
N PRO A 274 10.05 18.93 -1.69
CA PRO A 274 9.05 19.52 -2.59
C PRO A 274 8.45 18.50 -3.56
N ASP A 275 9.25 17.59 -4.10
CA ASP A 275 8.82 16.56 -5.05
C ASP A 275 7.88 15.55 -4.37
N VAL A 276 8.18 15.19 -3.12
CA VAL A 276 7.30 14.35 -2.30
C VAL A 276 5.97 15.04 -2.01
N ILE A 277 5.99 16.34 -1.64
CA ILE A 277 4.77 17.12 -1.40
C ILE A 277 3.89 17.16 -2.67
N GLU A 278 4.47 17.37 -3.82
CA GLU A 278 3.76 17.41 -5.09
C GLU A 278 3.16 16.02 -5.43
N THR A 279 3.91 14.96 -5.16
CA THR A 279 3.40 13.57 -5.26
C THR A 279 2.20 13.33 -4.33
N VAL A 280 2.22 13.84 -3.10
CA VAL A 280 1.08 13.78 -2.17
C VAL A 280 -0.14 14.50 -2.74
N GLN A 281 0.05 15.69 -3.31
CA GLN A 281 -1.04 16.44 -3.94
C GLN A 281 -1.64 15.65 -5.11
N PHE A 282 -0.80 15.14 -6.00
CA PHE A 282 -1.23 14.31 -7.14
C PHE A 282 -2.02 13.08 -6.66
N TYR A 283 -1.51 12.33 -5.68
CA TYR A 283 -2.21 11.17 -5.12
C TYR A 283 -3.61 11.55 -4.61
N ASN A 284 -3.71 12.62 -3.82
CA ASN A 284 -4.98 13.08 -3.29
C ASN A 284 -5.97 13.50 -4.39
N GLU A 285 -5.49 14.10 -5.48
CA GLU A 285 -6.32 14.45 -6.64
C GLU A 285 -6.85 13.21 -7.37
N GLN A 286 -6.01 12.18 -7.54
CA GLN A 286 -6.45 10.92 -8.13
C GLN A 286 -7.52 10.24 -7.26
N LEU A 287 -7.37 10.24 -5.95
CA LEU A 287 -8.38 9.69 -5.04
C LEU A 287 -9.74 10.41 -5.15
N LYS A 288 -9.74 11.73 -5.36
CA LYS A 288 -10.98 12.49 -5.60
C LYS A 288 -11.69 12.04 -6.88
N LYS A 289 -10.93 11.70 -7.94
CA LYS A 289 -11.49 11.23 -9.21
C LYS A 289 -12.06 9.80 -9.13
N LEU A 290 -11.61 9.00 -8.19
CA LEU A 290 -12.11 7.64 -7.96
C LEU A 290 -13.44 7.59 -7.19
N GLN A 291 -13.90 8.68 -6.65
CA GLN A 291 -15.14 8.79 -5.87
C GLN A 291 -16.34 8.98 -6.77
#